data_065f97c1a3b00be9bcaf14cb0d9ef423
#
_entry.id   065f97c1a3b00be9bcaf14cb0d9ef423
#
_cell.length_a   1.000
_cell.length_b   1.000
_cell.length_c   1.000
_cell.angle_alpha   90.00
_cell.angle_beta   90.00
_cell.angle_gamma   90.00
#
_symmetry.space_group_name_H-M   'P 1'
#
loop_
_entity.id
_entity.type
_entity.pdbx_description
1 polymer ?
#
loop_
_entity_poly.entity_id
_entity_poly.type
_entity_poly.pdbx_seq_one_letter_code
_entity_poly.pdbx_strand_id
1 'polypeptide(L)'
;LYDEIIIGLVSIHPVTGKIIPGIAHKWAESPDRRTVYFELDPDARYTDGAKVKAIDLLVNMYIRTSEYSRDVFYNNFFYQNASNITIYDDSRFSITLPFAKPLLPYYCTLFIPSPPHFYCEFGPNYVERYQWRIPPTTGAYVVKPDGIIRGRQVTLQRVPDWWARDKKFTKYMYNVDQIVYNFIAEPSKAIELFRIGELDVLNITKPELWHERMEIPEVHNGYINRSTFYTIYPRPPYGVFLNTSKAPFNDLNVRRGVQHALNIQNIIDITFRGDYQRLNSYNSGFGKFTNPYIKARPYSPEQARAYFARAGYTIPCPDGILRKPDGTRLTAAITFPNSSPSLASTLGKLKEDARKCGLEIQLDPLDSTVAFRKIMEKR
;
A
#
# COMPACT_ATOMS: atom_id res chain seq x y z
N LEU A 1 -5.76 -9.93 -5.23
CA LEU A 1 -6.33 -11.08 -4.51
C LEU A 1 -7.37 -10.62 -3.49
N TYR A 2 -7.14 -9.53 -2.76
CA TYR A 2 -8.07 -9.05 -1.72
C TYR A 2 -9.38 -8.54 -2.32
N ASP A 3 -9.32 -7.75 -3.37
CA ASP A 3 -10.48 -7.11 -4.00
C ASP A 3 -11.39 -8.10 -4.75
N GLU A 4 -10.89 -9.26 -5.12
CA GLU A 4 -11.67 -10.32 -5.77
C GLU A 4 -12.47 -11.15 -4.76
N ILE A 5 -11.96 -11.31 -3.55
CA ILE A 5 -12.57 -12.18 -2.53
C ILE A 5 -13.37 -11.42 -1.47
N ILE A 6 -13.20 -10.09 -1.32
CA ILE A 6 -13.88 -9.29 -0.32
C ILE A 6 -14.55 -8.07 -0.95
N ILE A 7 -15.81 -7.83 -0.58
CA ILE A 7 -16.45 -6.53 -0.75
C ILE A 7 -16.61 -5.89 0.63
N GLY A 8 -16.11 -4.65 0.77
CA GLY A 8 -16.29 -3.83 1.97
C GLY A 8 -17.65 -3.16 2.05
N LEU A 9 -17.86 -2.33 3.08
CA LEU A 9 -19.11 -1.58 3.27
C LEU A 9 -19.45 -0.73 2.05
N VAL A 10 -18.48 0.01 1.57
CA VAL A 10 -18.57 0.86 0.38
C VAL A 10 -17.31 0.69 -0.45
N SER A 11 -17.36 1.04 -1.71
CA SER A 11 -16.23 1.00 -2.64
C SER A 11 -16.04 2.36 -3.29
N ILE A 12 -14.89 2.55 -3.94
CA ILE A 12 -14.59 3.74 -4.73
C ILE A 12 -14.73 3.40 -6.20
N HIS A 13 -15.55 4.15 -6.91
CA HIS A 13 -15.68 3.95 -8.36
C HIS A 13 -14.35 4.27 -9.06
N PRO A 14 -13.77 3.33 -9.83
CA PRO A 14 -12.39 3.45 -10.32
C PRO A 14 -12.16 4.61 -11.28
N VAL A 15 -13.19 5.09 -11.98
CA VAL A 15 -13.07 6.19 -12.93
C VAL A 15 -13.45 7.53 -12.32
N THR A 16 -14.52 7.58 -11.50
CA THR A 16 -15.06 8.86 -11.00
C THR A 16 -14.60 9.23 -9.59
N GLY A 17 -14.02 8.29 -8.83
CA GLY A 17 -13.64 8.47 -7.42
C GLY A 17 -14.80 8.64 -6.45
N LYS A 18 -16.02 8.49 -6.92
CA LYS A 18 -17.21 8.58 -6.07
C LYS A 18 -17.36 7.34 -5.23
N ILE A 19 -17.85 7.51 -4.02
CA ILE A 19 -18.24 6.39 -3.18
C ILE A 19 -19.46 5.72 -3.79
N ILE A 20 -19.40 4.41 -3.92
CA ILE A 20 -20.45 3.54 -4.46
C ILE A 20 -20.80 2.44 -3.45
N PRO A 21 -22.00 1.84 -3.53
CA PRO A 21 -22.38 0.72 -2.69
C PRO A 21 -21.39 -0.45 -2.74
N GLY A 22 -21.17 -1.08 -1.58
CA GLY A 22 -20.60 -2.39 -1.41
C GLY A 22 -21.62 -3.30 -0.73
N ILE A 23 -21.29 -3.88 0.45
CA ILE A 23 -22.26 -4.63 1.26
C ILE A 23 -23.28 -3.71 1.94
N ALA A 24 -23.00 -2.41 2.10
CA ALA A 24 -24.00 -1.42 2.46
C ALA A 24 -24.56 -0.76 1.20
N HIS A 25 -25.88 -0.80 1.04
CA HIS A 25 -26.55 -0.21 -0.11
C HIS A 25 -26.99 1.23 0.12
N LYS A 26 -27.08 1.65 1.39
CA LYS A 26 -27.38 3.03 1.79
C LYS A 26 -26.51 3.47 2.95
N TRP A 27 -26.22 4.77 2.98
CA TRP A 27 -25.53 5.43 4.10
C TRP A 27 -25.96 6.89 4.20
N ALA A 28 -25.79 7.44 5.41
CA ALA A 28 -25.99 8.86 5.71
C ALA A 28 -24.89 9.34 6.64
N GLU A 29 -24.48 10.60 6.49
CA GLU A 29 -23.50 11.24 7.36
C GLU A 29 -24.16 12.14 8.39
N SER A 30 -23.66 12.18 9.62
CA SER A 30 -24.07 13.15 10.62
C SER A 30 -23.61 14.57 10.24
N PRO A 31 -24.35 15.63 10.67
CA PRO A 31 -23.97 17.01 10.37
C PRO A 31 -22.58 17.41 10.89
N ASP A 32 -22.12 16.84 11.99
CA ASP A 32 -20.80 17.05 12.56
C ASP A 32 -19.67 16.30 11.82
N ARG A 33 -20.00 15.50 10.79
CA ARG A 33 -19.09 14.68 9.98
C ARG A 33 -18.21 13.72 10.81
N ARG A 34 -18.79 13.16 11.86
CA ARG A 34 -18.10 12.17 12.69
C ARG A 34 -18.73 10.80 12.60
N THR A 35 -20.02 10.70 12.30
CA THR A 35 -20.76 9.44 12.28
C THR A 35 -21.31 9.13 10.89
N VAL A 36 -21.13 7.91 10.43
CA VAL A 36 -21.79 7.36 9.24
C VAL A 36 -22.75 6.28 9.68
N TYR A 37 -23.99 6.41 9.23
CA TYR A 37 -25.06 5.41 9.40
C TYR A 37 -25.11 4.55 8.16
N PHE A 38 -25.18 3.24 8.32
CA PHE A 38 -25.22 2.28 7.22
C PHE A 38 -26.45 1.37 7.31
N GLU A 39 -26.95 0.99 6.14
CA GLU A 39 -27.93 -0.07 5.98
C GLU A 39 -27.35 -1.13 5.03
N LEU A 40 -27.20 -2.37 5.52
CA LEU A 40 -26.69 -3.49 4.74
C LEU A 40 -27.68 -3.90 3.64
N ASP A 41 -27.15 -4.31 2.50
CA ASP A 41 -27.95 -4.88 1.41
C ASP A 41 -28.62 -6.16 1.92
N PRO A 42 -29.95 -6.33 1.74
CA PRO A 42 -30.70 -7.50 2.22
C PRO A 42 -30.21 -8.81 1.60
N ASP A 43 -29.58 -8.75 0.43
CA ASP A 43 -29.03 -9.92 -0.26
C ASP A 43 -27.58 -10.23 0.15
N ALA A 44 -26.92 -9.34 0.92
CA ALA A 44 -25.52 -9.51 1.29
C ALA A 44 -25.28 -10.83 2.05
N ARG A 45 -24.38 -11.66 1.49
CA ARG A 45 -24.06 -12.99 2.01
C ARG A 45 -22.56 -13.28 1.90
N TYR A 46 -22.11 -14.14 2.77
CA TYR A 46 -20.81 -14.79 2.63
C TYR A 46 -20.85 -15.89 1.57
N THR A 47 -19.67 -16.32 1.13
CA THR A 47 -19.50 -17.38 0.12
C THR A 47 -19.98 -18.76 0.56
N ASP A 48 -20.24 -18.97 1.83
CA ASP A 48 -20.90 -20.15 2.41
C ASP A 48 -22.44 -20.03 2.51
N GLY A 49 -22.99 -18.90 2.04
CA GLY A 49 -24.42 -18.61 2.04
C GLY A 49 -24.95 -17.95 3.32
N ALA A 50 -24.14 -17.86 4.38
CA ALA A 50 -24.57 -17.17 5.60
C ALA A 50 -24.81 -15.68 5.35
N LYS A 51 -25.87 -15.13 5.95
CA LYS A 51 -26.23 -13.72 5.80
C LYS A 51 -25.25 -12.82 6.55
N VAL A 52 -24.82 -11.74 5.89
CA VAL A 52 -24.00 -10.72 6.55
C VAL A 52 -24.88 -9.89 7.49
N LYS A 53 -24.44 -9.71 8.73
CA LYS A 53 -25.12 -8.93 9.75
C LYS A 53 -24.25 -7.78 10.27
N ALA A 54 -24.89 -6.75 10.82
CA ALA A 54 -24.21 -5.60 11.39
C ALA A 54 -23.20 -5.98 12.51
N ILE A 55 -23.52 -7.02 13.30
CA ILE A 55 -22.65 -7.53 14.36
C ILE A 55 -21.31 -8.07 13.83
N ASP A 56 -21.25 -8.54 12.58
CA ASP A 56 -20.05 -9.11 11.97
C ASP A 56 -18.92 -8.07 11.84
N LEU A 57 -19.29 -6.77 11.79
CA LEU A 57 -18.32 -5.66 11.81
C LEU A 57 -17.65 -5.49 13.16
N LEU A 58 -18.42 -5.67 14.26
CA LEU A 58 -17.84 -5.66 15.60
C LEU A 58 -16.92 -6.84 15.82
N VAL A 59 -17.26 -8.02 15.27
CA VAL A 59 -16.40 -9.21 15.33
C VAL A 59 -15.08 -8.93 14.60
N ASN A 60 -15.10 -8.32 13.42
CA ASN A 60 -13.89 -7.92 12.72
C ASN A 60 -13.05 -6.95 13.55
N MET A 61 -13.66 -5.90 14.08
CA MET A 61 -12.96 -4.91 14.90
C MET A 61 -12.35 -5.57 16.14
N TYR A 62 -13.10 -6.44 16.84
CA TYR A 62 -12.62 -7.17 18.00
C TYR A 62 -11.39 -8.04 17.66
N ILE A 63 -11.43 -8.80 16.56
CA ILE A 63 -10.30 -9.59 16.10
C ILE A 63 -9.09 -8.68 15.80
N ARG A 64 -9.29 -7.62 15.03
CA ARG A 64 -8.22 -6.75 14.55
C ARG A 64 -7.58 -5.89 15.63
N THR A 65 -8.32 -5.52 16.69
CA THR A 65 -7.79 -4.76 17.82
C THR A 65 -7.18 -5.63 18.91
N SER A 66 -7.38 -6.94 18.83
CA SER A 66 -6.85 -7.88 19.81
C SER A 66 -5.32 -8.07 19.68
N GLU A 67 -4.68 -8.33 20.80
CA GLU A 67 -3.26 -8.71 20.85
C GLU A 67 -2.96 -10.04 20.11
N TYR A 68 -3.97 -10.91 19.97
CA TYR A 68 -3.84 -12.22 19.34
C TYR A 68 -3.67 -12.14 17.82
N SER A 69 -4.19 -11.10 17.18
CA SER A 69 -4.07 -10.91 15.73
C SER A 69 -2.65 -10.54 15.29
N ARG A 70 -1.85 -9.95 16.18
CA ARG A 70 -0.48 -9.45 15.92
C ARG A 70 -0.38 -8.50 14.73
N ASP A 71 -1.48 -7.84 14.38
CA ASP A 71 -1.60 -6.93 13.24
C ASP A 71 -1.49 -5.48 13.69
N VAL A 72 -0.26 -4.98 13.76
CA VAL A 72 0.05 -3.62 14.24
C VAL A 72 -0.66 -2.53 13.42
N PHE A 73 -0.82 -2.73 12.11
CA PHE A 73 -1.46 -1.74 11.25
C PHE A 73 -2.94 -1.59 11.59
N TYR A 74 -3.70 -2.67 11.58
CA TYR A 74 -5.14 -2.61 11.87
C TYR A 74 -5.44 -2.29 13.32
N ASN A 75 -4.61 -2.75 14.26
CA ASN A 75 -4.71 -2.35 15.65
C ASN A 75 -4.68 -0.81 15.77
N ASN A 76 -3.64 -0.17 15.25
CA ASN A 76 -3.51 1.28 15.28
C ASN A 76 -4.62 1.98 14.48
N PHE A 77 -5.00 1.43 13.32
CA PHE A 77 -6.04 2.00 12.47
C PHE A 77 -7.37 2.10 13.21
N PHE A 78 -7.84 1.03 13.85
CA PHE A 78 -9.13 1.04 14.54
C PHE A 78 -9.10 1.91 15.80
N TYR A 79 -8.02 1.86 16.58
CA TYR A 79 -7.88 2.78 17.74
C TYR A 79 -7.89 4.26 17.37
N GLN A 80 -7.35 4.60 16.18
CA GLN A 80 -7.29 6.00 15.74
C GLN A 80 -8.53 6.45 14.96
N ASN A 81 -9.28 5.54 14.35
CA ASN A 81 -10.34 5.86 13.42
C ASN A 81 -11.72 5.32 13.79
N ALA A 82 -11.88 4.63 14.92
CA ALA A 82 -13.19 4.20 15.41
C ALA A 82 -13.33 4.55 16.89
N SER A 83 -14.22 5.50 17.21
CA SER A 83 -14.59 5.78 18.61
C SER A 83 -15.68 4.84 19.09
N ASN A 84 -16.62 4.50 18.19
CA ASN A 84 -17.75 3.65 18.52
C ASN A 84 -18.35 3.03 17.27
N ILE A 85 -18.90 1.82 17.42
CA ILE A 85 -19.82 1.19 16.46
C ILE A 85 -21.11 0.89 17.24
N THR A 86 -22.22 1.45 16.78
CA THR A 86 -23.53 1.22 17.37
C THR A 86 -24.35 0.33 16.45
N ILE A 87 -24.82 -0.80 16.95
CA ILE A 87 -25.71 -1.73 16.23
C ILE A 87 -27.15 -1.39 16.62
N TYR A 88 -28.00 -1.12 15.63
CA TYR A 88 -29.44 -0.85 15.84
C TYR A 88 -30.28 -2.11 15.63
N ASP A 89 -29.93 -2.90 14.62
CA ASP A 89 -30.50 -4.21 14.32
C ASP A 89 -29.55 -5.04 13.44
N ASP A 90 -30.01 -6.17 12.91
CA ASP A 90 -29.21 -7.06 12.08
C ASP A 90 -28.65 -6.39 10.80
N SER A 91 -29.26 -5.31 10.31
CA SER A 91 -28.92 -4.65 9.05
C SER A 91 -28.45 -3.21 9.22
N ARG A 92 -28.79 -2.53 10.31
CA ARG A 92 -28.50 -1.11 10.51
C ARG A 92 -27.52 -0.89 11.67
N PHE A 93 -26.54 -0.05 11.41
CA PHE A 93 -25.52 0.32 12.39
C PHE A 93 -24.92 1.67 12.05
N SER A 94 -24.11 2.21 12.93
CA SER A 94 -23.31 3.40 12.68
C SER A 94 -21.86 3.22 13.14
N ILE A 95 -20.95 3.94 12.47
CA ILE A 95 -19.54 4.03 12.85
C ILE A 95 -19.26 5.49 13.18
N THR A 96 -18.75 5.76 14.38
CA THR A 96 -18.35 7.09 14.83
C THR A 96 -16.84 7.19 14.92
N LEU A 97 -16.27 8.21 14.27
CA LEU A 97 -14.85 8.51 14.29
C LEU A 97 -14.52 9.54 15.39
N PRO A 98 -13.30 9.54 15.93
CA PRO A 98 -12.91 10.49 16.98
C PRO A 98 -12.91 11.94 16.53
N PHE A 99 -12.69 12.18 15.22
CA PHE A 99 -12.60 13.52 14.64
C PHE A 99 -13.44 13.61 13.36
N ALA A 100 -13.96 14.81 13.07
CA ALA A 100 -14.63 15.10 11.80
C ALA A 100 -13.69 14.87 10.62
N LYS A 101 -14.17 14.20 9.58
CA LYS A 101 -13.41 13.89 8.36
C LYS A 101 -14.16 14.38 7.13
N PRO A 102 -13.48 14.98 6.15
CA PRO A 102 -14.05 15.12 4.81
C PRO A 102 -14.18 13.73 4.18
N LEU A 103 -15.21 13.52 3.36
CA LEU A 103 -15.45 12.22 2.70
C LEU A 103 -15.49 11.05 3.71
N LEU A 104 -16.29 11.23 4.77
CA LEU A 104 -16.36 10.32 5.90
C LEU A 104 -16.56 8.85 5.52
N PRO A 105 -17.43 8.47 4.54
CA PRO A 105 -17.60 7.08 4.13
C PRO A 105 -16.31 6.44 3.56
N TYR A 106 -15.39 7.24 3.01
CA TYR A 106 -14.10 6.74 2.54
C TYR A 106 -13.29 6.06 3.66
N TYR A 107 -13.32 6.62 4.87
CA TYR A 107 -12.62 6.03 6.02
C TYR A 107 -13.27 4.73 6.49
N CYS A 108 -14.49 4.44 6.04
CA CYS A 108 -15.21 3.22 6.36
C CYS A 108 -14.96 2.08 5.35
N THR A 109 -14.19 2.29 4.27
CA THR A 109 -13.86 1.26 3.28
C THR A 109 -13.06 0.10 3.88
N LEU A 110 -12.30 0.34 4.94
CA LEU A 110 -11.52 -0.69 5.64
C LEU A 110 -12.32 -1.46 6.69
N PHE A 111 -13.57 -1.08 6.95
CA PHE A 111 -14.48 -1.84 7.81
C PHE A 111 -15.14 -2.93 6.96
N ILE A 112 -14.74 -4.16 7.22
CA ILE A 112 -15.24 -5.36 6.54
C ILE A 112 -15.89 -6.29 7.58
N PRO A 113 -16.88 -7.08 7.22
CA PRO A 113 -17.44 -8.06 8.14
C PRO A 113 -16.52 -9.26 8.29
N SER A 114 -16.54 -9.89 9.47
CA SER A 114 -15.93 -11.19 9.72
C SER A 114 -16.99 -12.17 10.22
N PRO A 115 -17.13 -13.36 9.60
CA PRO A 115 -18.17 -14.31 9.94
C PRO A 115 -17.97 -14.91 11.36
N PRO A 116 -18.87 -14.65 12.32
CA PRO A 116 -18.71 -15.11 13.70
C PRO A 116 -18.64 -16.64 13.81
N HIS A 117 -19.39 -17.34 12.98
CA HIS A 117 -19.40 -18.82 12.97
C HIS A 117 -18.07 -19.44 12.55
N PHE A 118 -17.26 -18.72 11.75
CA PHE A 118 -15.91 -19.18 11.40
C PHE A 118 -14.91 -18.91 12.51
N TYR A 119 -15.02 -17.74 13.17
CA TYR A 119 -14.08 -17.29 14.22
C TYR A 119 -14.55 -17.65 15.64
N CYS A 120 -15.44 -18.62 15.80
CA CYS A 120 -16.01 -19.02 17.09
C CYS A 120 -14.98 -19.48 18.14
N GLU A 121 -13.79 -19.91 17.71
CA GLU A 121 -12.69 -20.33 18.59
C GLU A 121 -11.56 -19.28 18.65
N PHE A 122 -11.93 -18.00 18.58
CA PHE A 122 -10.97 -16.90 18.68
C PHE A 122 -10.31 -16.84 20.06
N GLY A 123 -8.98 -16.66 20.13
CA GLY A 123 -8.22 -16.62 21.38
C GLY A 123 -6.70 -16.60 21.16
N PRO A 124 -5.91 -16.92 22.21
CA PRO A 124 -4.44 -16.82 22.18
C PRO A 124 -3.76 -17.56 21.03
N ASN A 125 -4.33 -18.65 20.56
CA ASN A 125 -3.82 -19.44 19.45
C ASN A 125 -4.41 -19.01 18.08
N TYR A 126 -4.83 -17.76 17.95
CA TYR A 126 -5.50 -17.25 16.76
C TYR A 126 -4.66 -17.44 15.48
N VAL A 127 -3.39 -17.05 15.51
CA VAL A 127 -2.51 -17.14 14.34
C VAL A 127 -2.34 -18.59 13.91
N GLU A 128 -2.00 -19.49 14.85
CA GLU A 128 -1.75 -20.91 14.58
C GLU A 128 -3.02 -21.61 14.05
N ARG A 129 -4.18 -21.22 14.55
CA ARG A 129 -5.47 -21.82 14.20
C ARG A 129 -6.01 -21.35 12.86
N TYR A 130 -5.89 -20.04 12.55
CA TYR A 130 -6.57 -19.44 11.42
C TYR A 130 -5.66 -19.07 10.24
N GLN A 131 -4.32 -19.03 10.39
CA GLN A 131 -3.39 -18.60 9.33
C GLN A 131 -3.49 -19.40 8.02
N TRP A 132 -3.96 -20.65 8.10
CA TRP A 132 -4.10 -21.55 6.95
C TRP A 132 -5.55 -21.93 6.65
N ARG A 133 -6.49 -21.41 7.40
CA ARG A 133 -7.93 -21.61 7.16
C ARG A 133 -8.46 -20.46 6.33
N ILE A 134 -9.24 -20.79 5.31
CA ILE A 134 -9.84 -19.82 4.41
C ILE A 134 -11.21 -19.43 4.96
N PRO A 135 -11.42 -18.19 5.41
CA PRO A 135 -12.72 -17.75 5.91
C PRO A 135 -13.72 -17.61 4.76
N PRO A 136 -15.00 -17.79 5.01
CA PRO A 136 -16.04 -17.30 4.11
C PRO A 136 -15.90 -15.79 3.91
N THR A 137 -16.04 -15.33 2.68
CA THR A 137 -15.85 -13.94 2.28
C THR A 137 -17.09 -13.39 1.56
N THR A 138 -17.11 -12.11 1.24
CA THR A 138 -18.28 -11.44 0.63
C THR A 138 -18.13 -11.22 -0.87
N GLY A 139 -16.97 -11.55 -1.45
CA GLY A 139 -16.62 -11.26 -2.84
C GLY A 139 -17.10 -12.28 -3.86
N ALA A 140 -16.78 -12.01 -5.12
CA ALA A 140 -17.20 -12.81 -6.26
C ALA A 140 -16.39 -14.11 -6.42
N TYR A 141 -15.26 -14.23 -5.76
CA TYR A 141 -14.40 -15.41 -5.82
C TYR A 141 -14.13 -15.99 -4.45
N VAL A 142 -13.84 -17.27 -4.43
CA VAL A 142 -13.44 -18.02 -3.24
C VAL A 142 -12.16 -18.80 -3.51
N VAL A 143 -11.31 -18.89 -2.51
CA VAL A 143 -10.15 -19.81 -2.54
C VAL A 143 -10.62 -21.15 -1.96
N LYS A 144 -10.55 -22.21 -2.77
CA LYS A 144 -10.82 -23.59 -2.28
C LYS A 144 -9.56 -24.17 -1.63
N PRO A 145 -9.69 -25.11 -0.69
CA PRO A 145 -8.54 -25.73 -0.04
C PRO A 145 -7.54 -26.37 -1.01
N ASP A 146 -8.02 -27.01 -2.08
CA ASP A 146 -7.25 -27.59 -3.18
C ASP A 146 -6.67 -26.55 -4.15
N GLY A 147 -7.14 -25.29 -4.09
CA GLY A 147 -6.65 -24.18 -4.89
C GLY A 147 -5.32 -23.60 -4.40
N ILE A 148 -4.74 -24.09 -3.29
CA ILE A 148 -3.49 -23.58 -2.74
C ILE A 148 -2.35 -24.58 -2.94
N ILE A 149 -1.39 -24.22 -3.79
CA ILE A 149 -0.11 -24.94 -3.89
C ILE A 149 0.95 -24.06 -3.23
N ARG A 150 1.37 -24.44 -2.01
CA ARG A 150 2.26 -23.63 -1.17
C ARG A 150 3.54 -23.23 -1.91
N GLY A 151 3.89 -21.95 -1.84
CA GLY A 151 5.07 -21.38 -2.49
C GLY A 151 4.99 -21.30 -4.02
N ARG A 152 3.90 -21.75 -4.64
CA ARG A 152 3.77 -21.81 -6.10
C ARG A 152 2.55 -21.06 -6.64
N GLN A 153 1.35 -21.34 -6.10
CA GLN A 153 0.11 -20.92 -6.76
C GLN A 153 -1.05 -20.77 -5.78
N VAL A 154 -1.95 -19.80 -6.07
CA VAL A 154 -3.28 -19.72 -5.48
C VAL A 154 -4.31 -19.58 -6.59
N THR A 155 -5.33 -20.42 -6.59
CA THR A 155 -6.45 -20.40 -7.53
C THR A 155 -7.70 -19.87 -6.85
N LEU A 156 -8.29 -18.83 -7.43
CA LEU A 156 -9.59 -18.32 -7.07
C LEU A 156 -10.63 -18.91 -8.02
N GLN A 157 -11.74 -19.42 -7.46
CA GLN A 157 -12.87 -19.93 -8.20
C GLN A 157 -14.04 -18.96 -8.10
N ARG A 158 -14.66 -18.60 -9.21
CA ARG A 158 -15.86 -17.75 -9.24
C ARG A 158 -17.02 -18.42 -8.51
N VAL A 159 -17.76 -17.64 -7.74
CA VAL A 159 -19.03 -18.02 -7.08
C VAL A 159 -20.17 -17.80 -8.09
N PRO A 160 -20.83 -18.86 -8.61
CA PRO A 160 -21.80 -18.72 -9.71
C PRO A 160 -23.02 -17.87 -9.34
N ASP A 161 -23.49 -18.01 -8.12
CA ASP A 161 -24.66 -17.34 -7.54
C ASP A 161 -24.30 -16.26 -6.53
N TRP A 162 -23.15 -15.59 -6.78
CA TRP A 162 -22.70 -14.50 -5.94
C TRP A 162 -23.78 -13.42 -5.76
N TRP A 163 -24.08 -13.05 -4.52
CA TRP A 163 -25.18 -12.17 -4.13
C TRP A 163 -25.19 -10.80 -4.84
N ALA A 164 -24.04 -10.27 -5.22
CA ALA A 164 -23.93 -8.97 -5.86
C ALA A 164 -23.76 -9.02 -7.37
N ARG A 165 -23.86 -10.20 -8.01
CA ARG A 165 -23.63 -10.40 -9.44
C ARG A 165 -24.44 -9.46 -10.33
N ASP A 166 -25.71 -9.23 -10.00
CA ASP A 166 -26.66 -8.45 -10.82
C ASP A 166 -26.89 -7.04 -10.27
N LYS A 167 -26.14 -6.62 -9.23
CA LYS A 167 -26.23 -5.26 -8.69
C LYS A 167 -25.63 -4.25 -9.66
N LYS A 168 -26.16 -3.02 -9.66
CA LYS A 168 -25.84 -1.97 -10.63
C LYS A 168 -24.32 -1.72 -10.85
N PHE A 169 -23.52 -1.78 -9.80
CA PHE A 169 -22.10 -1.42 -9.85
C PHE A 169 -21.17 -2.63 -10.03
N THR A 170 -21.69 -3.86 -9.96
CA THR A 170 -20.93 -5.11 -10.09
C THR A 170 -21.34 -5.94 -11.29
N LYS A 171 -22.53 -5.67 -11.85
CA LYS A 171 -22.99 -6.27 -13.10
C LYS A 171 -21.93 -6.05 -14.19
N TYR A 172 -21.54 -7.06 -14.90
CA TYR A 172 -20.47 -7.07 -15.91
C TYR A 172 -19.03 -7.10 -15.35
N MET A 173 -18.86 -7.21 -14.04
CA MET A 173 -17.56 -7.47 -13.42
C MET A 173 -17.40 -8.96 -13.11
N TYR A 174 -16.17 -9.37 -12.83
CA TYR A 174 -15.85 -10.72 -12.34
C TYR A 174 -16.30 -11.84 -13.32
N ASN A 175 -15.93 -11.71 -14.60
CA ASN A 175 -16.47 -12.54 -15.70
C ASN A 175 -15.71 -13.85 -15.90
N VAL A 176 -14.45 -13.96 -15.48
CA VAL A 176 -13.65 -15.19 -15.65
C VAL A 176 -14.02 -16.23 -14.60
N ASP A 177 -13.96 -17.52 -14.95
CA ASP A 177 -14.33 -18.59 -14.04
C ASP A 177 -13.27 -18.87 -12.98
N GLN A 178 -12.00 -18.67 -13.35
CA GLN A 178 -10.87 -18.86 -12.45
C GLN A 178 -9.83 -17.74 -12.61
N ILE A 179 -9.21 -17.37 -11.51
CA ILE A 179 -8.03 -16.49 -11.49
C ILE A 179 -6.90 -17.25 -10.80
N VAL A 180 -5.81 -17.47 -11.52
CA VAL A 180 -4.66 -18.22 -11.03
C VAL A 180 -3.51 -17.26 -10.77
N TYR A 181 -3.13 -17.10 -9.51
CA TYR A 181 -1.96 -16.32 -9.12
C TYR A 181 -0.74 -17.22 -8.99
N ASN A 182 0.22 -17.09 -9.89
CA ASN A 182 1.49 -17.79 -9.85
C ASN A 182 2.55 -16.96 -9.10
N PHE A 183 3.24 -17.57 -8.16
CA PHE A 183 4.34 -16.93 -7.41
C PHE A 183 5.66 -17.26 -8.09
N ILE A 184 6.20 -16.29 -8.82
CA ILE A 184 7.45 -16.42 -9.57
C ILE A 184 8.44 -15.42 -8.99
N ALA A 185 9.51 -15.92 -8.36
CA ALA A 185 10.48 -15.07 -7.67
C ALA A 185 11.29 -14.19 -8.64
N GLU A 186 11.63 -14.72 -9.82
CA GLU A 186 12.47 -14.03 -10.79
C GLU A 186 11.64 -13.38 -11.91
N PRO A 187 11.64 -12.04 -12.02
CA PRO A 187 10.86 -11.33 -13.04
C PRO A 187 11.20 -11.74 -14.48
N SER A 188 12.46 -12.05 -14.76
CA SER A 188 12.89 -12.53 -16.10
C SER A 188 12.24 -13.87 -16.45
N LYS A 189 12.11 -14.78 -15.48
CA LYS A 189 11.40 -16.04 -15.66
C LYS A 189 9.91 -15.84 -15.91
N ALA A 190 9.30 -14.85 -15.24
CA ALA A 190 7.89 -14.51 -15.47
C ALA A 190 7.65 -14.04 -16.93
N ILE A 191 8.59 -13.27 -17.49
CA ILE A 191 8.51 -12.85 -18.90
C ILE A 191 8.60 -14.06 -19.85
N GLU A 192 9.50 -15.00 -19.60
CA GLU A 192 9.60 -16.21 -20.44
C GLU A 192 8.34 -17.07 -20.36
N LEU A 193 7.75 -17.27 -19.17
CA LEU A 193 6.49 -17.98 -19.01
C LEU A 193 5.33 -17.27 -19.72
N PHE A 194 5.32 -15.94 -19.69
CA PHE A 194 4.34 -15.13 -20.41
C PHE A 194 4.49 -15.28 -21.94
N ARG A 195 5.73 -15.29 -22.47
CA ARG A 195 6.03 -15.47 -23.89
C ARG A 195 5.51 -16.81 -24.44
N ILE A 196 5.61 -17.87 -23.67
CA ILE A 196 5.15 -19.21 -24.08
C ILE A 196 3.67 -19.48 -23.76
N GLY A 197 2.93 -18.47 -23.26
CA GLY A 197 1.48 -18.57 -23.01
C GLY A 197 1.09 -19.25 -21.70
N GLU A 198 2.01 -19.48 -20.77
CA GLU A 198 1.73 -20.01 -19.42
C GLU A 198 1.12 -18.97 -18.48
N LEU A 199 1.14 -17.69 -18.87
CA LEU A 199 0.53 -16.57 -18.16
C LEU A 199 -0.30 -15.76 -19.15
N ASP A 200 -1.54 -15.43 -18.77
CA ASP A 200 -2.45 -14.59 -19.58
C ASP A 200 -2.19 -13.09 -19.35
N VAL A 201 -1.73 -12.73 -18.16
CA VAL A 201 -1.49 -11.34 -17.75
C VAL A 201 -0.16 -11.23 -16.99
N LEU A 202 0.66 -10.28 -17.39
CA LEU A 202 1.90 -9.95 -16.68
C LEU A 202 1.97 -8.45 -16.39
N ASN A 203 2.04 -8.08 -15.10
CA ASN A 203 2.23 -6.68 -14.70
C ASN A 203 3.72 -6.38 -14.55
N ILE A 204 4.24 -5.52 -15.42
CA ILE A 204 5.65 -5.10 -15.42
C ILE A 204 5.77 -3.73 -14.77
N THR A 205 6.43 -3.66 -13.62
CA THR A 205 6.64 -2.42 -12.85
C THR A 205 8.06 -1.87 -12.97
N LYS A 206 8.99 -2.63 -13.57
CA LYS A 206 10.38 -2.22 -13.76
C LYS A 206 10.57 -1.63 -15.15
N PRO A 207 10.95 -0.36 -15.29
CA PRO A 207 11.18 0.28 -16.60
C PRO A 207 12.19 -0.46 -17.49
N GLU A 208 13.26 -0.99 -16.92
CA GLU A 208 14.24 -1.81 -17.65
C GLU A 208 13.58 -3.00 -18.36
N LEU A 209 12.74 -3.75 -17.65
CA LEU A 209 12.05 -4.89 -18.25
C LEU A 209 11.05 -4.45 -19.32
N TRP A 210 10.32 -3.35 -19.07
CA TRP A 210 9.36 -2.79 -20.02
C TRP A 210 10.02 -2.33 -21.32
N HIS A 211 11.12 -1.59 -21.23
CA HIS A 211 11.78 -1.00 -22.39
C HIS A 211 12.76 -1.95 -23.09
N GLU A 212 13.40 -2.87 -22.37
CA GLU A 212 14.47 -3.72 -22.95
C GLU A 212 14.03 -5.16 -23.19
N ARG A 213 13.15 -5.72 -22.34
CA ARG A 213 12.78 -7.13 -22.40
C ARG A 213 11.45 -7.40 -23.09
N MET A 214 10.66 -6.34 -23.36
CA MET A 214 9.38 -6.46 -24.06
C MET A 214 9.45 -6.02 -25.52
N GLU A 215 10.61 -5.70 -26.05
CA GLU A 215 10.87 -5.53 -27.50
C GLU A 215 11.16 -6.92 -28.11
N ILE A 216 10.12 -7.74 -28.22
CA ILE A 216 10.17 -9.14 -28.62
C ILE A 216 9.26 -9.42 -29.82
N PRO A 217 9.54 -10.44 -30.63
CA PRO A 217 8.75 -10.77 -31.81
C PRO A 217 7.26 -10.96 -31.51
N GLU A 218 6.92 -11.54 -30.37
CA GLU A 218 5.55 -11.82 -29.96
C GLU A 218 4.73 -10.52 -29.77
N VAL A 219 5.37 -9.44 -29.33
CA VAL A 219 4.74 -8.11 -29.25
C VAL A 219 4.61 -7.50 -30.65
N HIS A 220 5.65 -7.55 -31.45
CA HIS A 220 5.63 -7.00 -32.82
C HIS A 220 4.63 -7.71 -33.74
N ASN A 221 4.46 -9.01 -33.56
CA ASN A 221 3.51 -9.82 -34.32
C ASN A 221 2.07 -9.77 -33.78
N GLY A 222 1.82 -9.04 -32.67
CA GLY A 222 0.50 -8.86 -32.09
C GLY A 222 -0.01 -10.04 -31.24
N TYR A 223 0.81 -11.04 -30.93
CA TYR A 223 0.44 -12.13 -30.02
C TYR A 223 0.39 -11.67 -28.56
N ILE A 224 1.22 -10.66 -28.20
CA ILE A 224 1.25 -10.03 -26.89
C ILE A 224 0.85 -8.56 -27.04
N ASN A 225 -0.20 -8.15 -26.33
CA ASN A 225 -0.60 -6.74 -26.24
C ASN A 225 0.14 -6.05 -25.08
N ARG A 226 0.87 -5.00 -25.40
CA ARG A 226 1.59 -4.17 -24.43
C ARG A 226 0.84 -2.86 -24.20
N SER A 227 0.30 -2.66 -22.99
CA SER A 227 -0.53 -1.49 -22.67
C SER A 227 -0.06 -0.79 -21.41
N THR A 228 -0.06 0.55 -21.45
CA THR A 228 0.18 1.40 -20.29
C THR A 228 -1.10 2.14 -19.92
N PHE A 229 -1.53 2.00 -18.68
CA PHE A 229 -2.74 2.63 -18.18
C PHE A 229 -2.40 3.83 -17.30
N TYR A 230 -3.04 4.94 -17.57
CA TYR A 230 -2.92 6.16 -16.77
C TYR A 230 -4.17 6.39 -15.94
N THR A 231 -4.00 6.91 -14.72
CA THR A 231 -5.10 7.28 -13.84
C THR A 231 -4.97 8.73 -13.42
N ILE A 232 -6.12 9.40 -13.21
CA ILE A 232 -6.17 10.75 -12.65
C ILE A 232 -5.95 10.77 -11.13
N TYR A 233 -5.98 9.59 -10.49
CA TYR A 233 -5.74 9.50 -9.05
C TYR A 233 -4.25 9.56 -8.77
N PRO A 234 -3.81 10.44 -7.86
CA PRO A 234 -2.43 10.44 -7.42
C PRO A 234 -2.12 9.10 -6.73
N ARG A 235 -0.99 8.51 -7.13
CA ARG A 235 -0.47 7.33 -6.46
C ARG A 235 0.27 7.74 -5.19
N PRO A 236 0.40 6.82 -4.22
CA PRO A 236 1.26 7.06 -3.06
C PRO A 236 2.66 7.47 -3.50
N PRO A 237 3.27 8.47 -2.86
CA PRO A 237 4.60 8.92 -3.22
C PRO A 237 5.63 7.82 -2.96
N TYR A 238 6.52 7.63 -3.92
CA TYR A 238 7.67 6.75 -3.77
C TYR A 238 8.91 7.59 -3.43
N GLY A 239 9.63 7.23 -2.37
CA GLY A 239 10.78 8.02 -1.95
C GLY A 239 11.38 7.59 -0.61
N VAL A 240 12.31 8.41 -0.10
CA VAL A 240 12.93 8.22 1.21
C VAL A 240 12.16 9.02 2.26
N PHE A 241 11.63 8.33 3.26
CA PHE A 241 10.90 8.93 4.37
C PHE A 241 11.83 9.16 5.55
N LEU A 242 11.79 10.37 6.13
CA LEU A 242 12.66 10.76 7.22
C LEU A 242 11.92 10.69 8.56
N ASN A 243 12.49 9.99 9.55
CA ASN A 243 11.96 10.01 10.92
C ASN A 243 12.34 11.33 11.60
N THR A 244 11.44 12.30 11.58
CA THR A 244 11.68 13.65 12.10
C THR A 244 11.73 13.73 13.63
N SER A 245 11.41 12.66 14.34
CA SER A 245 11.54 12.61 15.81
C SER A 245 12.93 12.18 16.29
N LYS A 246 13.82 11.76 15.37
CA LYS A 246 15.17 11.28 15.68
C LYS A 246 16.25 12.15 15.04
N ALA A 247 17.40 12.24 15.75
CA ALA A 247 18.61 12.82 15.16
C ALA A 247 19.09 11.94 13.98
N PRO A 248 19.69 12.54 12.95
CA PRO A 248 19.88 13.98 12.75
C PRO A 248 18.64 14.67 12.12
N PHE A 249 17.55 13.93 11.83
CA PHE A 249 16.39 14.43 11.07
C PHE A 249 15.41 15.29 11.89
N ASN A 250 15.59 15.42 13.20
CA ASN A 250 14.87 16.40 14.02
C ASN A 250 15.25 17.85 13.65
N ASP A 251 16.45 18.07 13.08
CA ASP A 251 16.86 19.39 12.57
C ASP A 251 16.31 19.66 11.15
N LEU A 252 15.64 20.80 10.98
CA LEU A 252 15.06 21.21 9.69
C LEU A 252 16.13 21.43 8.61
N ASN A 253 17.30 21.98 9.01
CA ASN A 253 18.39 22.24 8.06
C ASN A 253 18.97 20.91 7.55
N VAL A 254 19.11 19.90 8.41
CA VAL A 254 19.52 18.56 7.96
C VAL A 254 18.54 18.03 6.92
N ARG A 255 17.24 18.09 7.19
CA ARG A 255 16.23 17.62 6.21
C ARG A 255 16.29 18.38 4.88
N ARG A 256 16.53 19.70 4.91
CA ARG A 256 16.72 20.52 3.71
C ARG A 256 18.01 20.14 2.97
N GLY A 257 19.09 19.92 3.70
CA GLY A 257 20.36 19.45 3.14
C GLY A 257 20.21 18.09 2.44
N VAL A 258 19.51 17.13 3.07
CA VAL A 258 19.24 15.82 2.48
C VAL A 258 18.47 15.93 1.15
N GLN A 259 17.49 16.83 1.05
CA GLN A 259 16.76 17.06 -0.21
C GLN A 259 17.66 17.53 -1.36
N HIS A 260 18.74 18.26 -1.06
CA HIS A 260 19.76 18.66 -2.05
C HIS A 260 20.83 17.59 -2.24
N ALA A 261 21.04 16.69 -1.27
CA ALA A 261 22.08 15.67 -1.32
C ALA A 261 21.67 14.42 -2.11
N LEU A 262 20.37 14.14 -2.24
CA LEU A 262 19.84 13.00 -2.97
C LEU A 262 19.52 13.37 -4.42
N ASN A 263 20.27 12.83 -5.39
CA ASN A 263 20.07 13.10 -6.82
C ASN A 263 18.92 12.28 -7.40
N ILE A 264 17.70 12.59 -6.95
CA ILE A 264 16.49 11.86 -7.37
C ILE A 264 16.23 12.02 -8.88
N GLN A 265 16.54 13.21 -9.46
CA GLN A 265 16.33 13.41 -10.90
C GLN A 265 17.17 12.44 -11.72
N ASN A 266 18.43 12.24 -11.38
CA ASN A 266 19.30 11.26 -12.04
C ASN A 266 18.75 9.82 -11.92
N ILE A 267 18.15 9.46 -10.79
CA ILE A 267 17.47 8.17 -10.63
C ILE A 267 16.28 8.06 -11.59
N ILE A 268 15.47 9.11 -11.70
CA ILE A 268 14.33 9.14 -12.62
C ILE A 268 14.80 8.99 -14.07
N ASP A 269 15.80 9.76 -14.49
CA ASP A 269 16.25 9.81 -15.88
C ASP A 269 16.97 8.52 -16.29
N ILE A 270 17.87 8.02 -15.45
CA ILE A 270 18.73 6.90 -15.79
C ILE A 270 18.16 5.54 -15.35
N THR A 271 17.73 5.45 -14.08
CA THR A 271 17.27 4.15 -13.54
C THR A 271 15.82 3.86 -13.93
N PHE A 272 14.97 4.89 -13.92
CA PHE A 272 13.55 4.76 -14.26
C PHE A 272 13.21 5.19 -15.69
N ARG A 273 14.20 5.46 -16.52
CA ARG A 273 14.04 5.78 -17.97
C ARG A 273 13.05 6.92 -18.24
N GLY A 274 12.85 7.82 -17.30
CA GLY A 274 11.87 8.91 -17.42
C GLY A 274 10.41 8.51 -17.15
N ASP A 275 10.12 7.26 -16.80
CA ASP A 275 8.75 6.78 -16.56
C ASP A 275 8.12 7.34 -15.28
N TYR A 276 8.93 7.97 -14.42
CA TYR A 276 8.49 8.57 -13.16
C TYR A 276 8.59 10.09 -13.20
N GLN A 277 7.71 10.74 -12.48
CA GLN A 277 7.74 12.19 -12.32
C GLN A 277 8.29 12.61 -10.96
N ARG A 278 9.16 13.62 -10.95
CA ARG A 278 9.61 14.25 -9.71
C ARG A 278 8.44 14.94 -9.03
N LEU A 279 8.09 14.50 -7.83
CA LEU A 279 7.05 15.16 -7.03
C LEU A 279 7.60 16.44 -6.40
N ASN A 280 6.86 17.53 -6.53
CA ASN A 280 7.17 18.81 -5.88
C ASN A 280 6.81 18.80 -4.39
N SER A 281 5.77 18.05 -4.01
CA SER A 281 5.33 17.89 -2.63
C SER A 281 4.68 16.51 -2.46
N TYR A 282 4.49 16.09 -1.22
CA TYR A 282 3.76 14.85 -0.89
C TYR A 282 2.35 14.83 -1.50
N ASN A 283 1.68 15.98 -1.56
CA ASN A 283 0.32 16.12 -2.09
C ASN A 283 0.28 16.51 -3.58
N SER A 284 1.36 16.29 -4.35
CA SER A 284 1.35 16.55 -5.80
C SER A 284 0.27 15.71 -6.49
N GLY A 285 -0.55 16.33 -7.33
CA GLY A 285 -1.64 15.66 -8.03
C GLY A 285 -2.99 15.63 -7.29
N PHE A 286 -3.09 16.11 -6.06
CA PHE A 286 -4.33 16.14 -5.28
C PHE A 286 -5.20 17.39 -5.53
N GLY A 287 -5.17 17.94 -6.73
CA GLY A 287 -6.00 19.07 -7.14
C GLY A 287 -5.85 20.26 -6.20
N LYS A 288 -6.96 20.76 -5.62
CA LYS A 288 -6.97 21.92 -4.71
C LYS A 288 -6.15 21.74 -3.42
N PHE A 289 -5.77 20.52 -3.08
CA PHE A 289 -4.90 20.23 -1.93
C PHE A 289 -3.41 20.23 -2.28
N THR A 290 -3.07 20.43 -3.55
CA THR A 290 -1.70 20.60 -4.01
C THR A 290 -1.31 22.07 -3.94
N ASN A 291 -0.24 22.39 -3.19
CA ASN A 291 0.32 23.74 -3.21
C ASN A 291 1.21 23.91 -4.47
N PRO A 292 0.82 24.73 -5.46
CA PRO A 292 1.55 24.86 -6.73
C PRO A 292 2.88 25.63 -6.59
N TYR A 293 3.07 26.36 -5.48
CA TYR A 293 4.28 27.15 -5.22
C TYR A 293 5.43 26.33 -4.63
N ILE A 294 5.14 25.14 -4.08
CA ILE A 294 6.19 24.25 -3.59
C ILE A 294 6.87 23.60 -4.78
N LYS A 295 8.21 23.69 -4.82
CA LYS A 295 9.04 23.02 -5.83
C LYS A 295 10.02 22.07 -5.17
N ALA A 296 10.27 20.94 -5.84
CA ALA A 296 11.29 19.99 -5.42
C ALA A 296 12.67 20.66 -5.45
N ARG A 297 13.49 20.42 -4.44
CA ARG A 297 14.87 20.96 -4.38
C ARG A 297 15.73 20.17 -5.38
N PRO A 298 16.51 20.86 -6.24
CA PRO A 298 17.43 20.18 -7.14
C PRO A 298 18.61 19.59 -6.36
N TYR A 299 19.26 18.59 -6.93
CA TYR A 299 20.55 18.11 -6.44
C TYR A 299 21.59 19.23 -6.52
N SER A 300 22.21 19.55 -5.40
CA SER A 300 23.28 20.57 -5.29
C SER A 300 24.14 20.27 -4.09
N PRO A 301 25.36 19.75 -4.29
CA PRO A 301 26.31 19.53 -3.20
C PRO A 301 26.64 20.80 -2.41
N GLU A 302 26.67 21.95 -3.07
CA GLU A 302 26.92 23.24 -2.44
C GLU A 302 25.78 23.61 -1.47
N GLN A 303 24.53 23.57 -1.95
CA GLN A 303 23.37 23.88 -1.10
C GLN A 303 23.22 22.87 0.03
N ALA A 304 23.46 21.58 -0.24
CA ALA A 304 23.44 20.55 0.79
C ALA A 304 24.42 20.86 1.93
N ARG A 305 25.68 21.15 1.60
CA ARG A 305 26.71 21.53 2.57
C ARG A 305 26.38 22.80 3.32
N ALA A 306 25.84 23.82 2.65
CA ALA A 306 25.40 25.06 3.28
C ALA A 306 24.31 24.81 4.35
N TYR A 307 23.34 23.93 4.06
CA TYR A 307 22.33 23.55 5.05
C TYR A 307 22.91 22.69 6.18
N PHE A 308 23.80 21.74 5.89
CA PHE A 308 24.46 20.95 6.91
C PHE A 308 25.31 21.81 7.85
N ALA A 309 25.99 22.83 7.30
CA ALA A 309 26.74 23.79 8.11
C ALA A 309 25.82 24.59 9.06
N ARG A 310 24.65 25.02 8.63
CA ARG A 310 23.63 25.65 9.49
C ARG A 310 23.14 24.74 10.63
N ALA A 311 23.22 23.42 10.44
CA ALA A 311 22.92 22.43 11.48
C ALA A 311 24.15 22.07 12.35
N GLY A 312 25.26 22.77 12.15
CA GLY A 312 26.50 22.60 12.94
C GLY A 312 27.49 21.58 12.37
N TYR A 313 27.23 20.96 11.22
CA TYR A 313 28.15 20.02 10.56
C TYR A 313 29.10 20.79 9.64
N THR A 314 30.20 21.28 10.21
CA THR A 314 31.14 22.22 9.55
C THR A 314 32.50 21.63 9.25
N ILE A 315 32.88 20.53 9.89
CA ILE A 315 34.24 19.97 9.83
C ILE A 315 34.25 18.74 8.91
N PRO A 316 34.98 18.73 7.79
CA PRO A 316 35.11 17.52 6.96
C PRO A 316 36.06 16.51 7.65
N CYS A 317 35.66 15.24 7.62
CA CYS A 317 36.50 14.11 7.95
C CYS A 317 37.41 13.73 6.74
N PRO A 318 38.47 12.94 6.95
CA PRO A 318 39.34 12.48 5.85
C PRO A 318 38.61 11.76 4.71
N ASP A 319 37.48 11.12 5.01
CA ASP A 319 36.62 10.43 4.04
C ASP A 319 35.59 11.34 3.36
N GLY A 320 35.63 12.65 3.65
CA GLY A 320 34.74 13.67 3.09
C GLY A 320 33.40 13.84 3.80
N ILE A 321 33.09 13.02 4.81
CA ILE A 321 31.84 13.14 5.58
C ILE A 321 31.96 14.30 6.58
N LEU A 322 30.87 15.06 6.75
CA LEU A 322 30.85 16.19 7.67
C LEU A 322 30.60 15.74 9.12
N ARG A 323 31.20 16.50 10.07
CA ARG A 323 30.95 16.32 11.50
C ARG A 323 30.78 17.66 12.21
N LYS A 324 30.22 17.63 13.41
CA LYS A 324 30.18 18.76 14.36
C LYS A 324 31.49 18.91 15.10
N PRO A 325 31.71 20.05 15.77
CA PRO A 325 32.88 20.25 16.62
C PRO A 325 33.01 19.24 17.78
N ASP A 326 31.89 18.71 18.28
CA ASP A 326 31.81 17.64 19.28
C ASP A 326 32.18 16.25 18.78
N GLY A 327 32.51 16.12 17.50
CA GLY A 327 32.85 14.85 16.85
C GLY A 327 31.66 14.10 16.21
N THR A 328 30.42 14.54 16.44
CA THR A 328 29.23 13.88 15.90
C THR A 328 29.23 13.90 14.36
N ARG A 329 29.32 12.75 13.73
CA ARG A 329 29.31 12.61 12.26
C ARG A 329 27.89 12.76 11.69
N LEU A 330 27.80 13.27 10.48
CA LEU A 330 26.55 13.36 9.73
C LEU A 330 26.26 12.01 9.06
N THR A 331 25.57 11.13 9.76
CA THR A 331 25.23 9.80 9.32
C THR A 331 23.74 9.55 9.37
N ALA A 332 23.23 8.72 8.48
CA ALA A 332 21.84 8.29 8.43
C ALA A 332 21.73 6.85 7.94
N ALA A 333 20.82 6.07 8.51
CA ALA A 333 20.49 4.73 8.04
C ALA A 333 19.22 4.74 7.20
N ILE A 334 19.21 4.01 6.07
CA ILE A 334 18.01 3.75 5.26
C ILE A 334 17.67 2.26 5.39
N THR A 335 16.58 1.98 6.09
CA THR A 335 16.02 0.63 6.21
C THR A 335 15.13 0.34 4.99
N PHE A 336 15.31 -0.83 4.37
CA PHE A 336 14.53 -1.26 3.22
C PHE A 336 14.43 -2.79 3.13
N PRO A 337 13.42 -3.34 2.40
CA PRO A 337 13.31 -4.78 2.19
C PRO A 337 14.46 -5.35 1.36
N ASN A 338 15.11 -6.41 1.84
CA ASN A 338 16.20 -7.08 1.15
C ASN A 338 15.77 -7.90 -0.08
N SER A 339 14.46 -8.10 -0.25
CA SER A 339 13.85 -8.83 -1.38
C SER A 339 13.90 -8.08 -2.72
N SER A 340 14.40 -6.84 -2.76
CA SER A 340 14.45 -6.01 -3.96
C SER A 340 15.88 -5.57 -4.34
N PRO A 341 16.62 -6.35 -5.15
CA PRO A 341 17.97 -5.97 -5.62
C PRO A 341 18.02 -4.64 -6.37
N SER A 342 16.98 -4.33 -7.15
CA SER A 342 16.89 -3.05 -7.88
C SER A 342 16.76 -1.84 -6.93
N LEU A 343 16.05 -2.00 -5.81
CA LEU A 343 15.96 -0.97 -4.79
C LEU A 343 17.32 -0.77 -4.11
N ALA A 344 18.01 -1.86 -3.77
CA ALA A 344 19.36 -1.79 -3.21
C ALA A 344 20.33 -1.05 -4.14
N SER A 345 20.31 -1.34 -5.45
CA SER A 345 21.10 -0.63 -6.45
C SER A 345 20.75 0.87 -6.53
N THR A 346 19.46 1.20 -6.54
CA THR A 346 18.99 2.61 -6.53
C THR A 346 19.47 3.36 -5.31
N LEU A 347 19.33 2.77 -4.12
CA LEU A 347 19.80 3.36 -2.87
C LEU A 347 21.31 3.48 -2.81
N GLY A 348 22.06 2.55 -3.42
CA GLY A 348 23.51 2.62 -3.60
C GLY A 348 23.93 3.87 -4.36
N LYS A 349 23.27 4.20 -5.47
CA LYS A 349 23.54 5.43 -6.23
C LYS A 349 23.26 6.69 -5.41
N LEU A 350 22.13 6.72 -4.68
CA LEU A 350 21.80 7.85 -3.79
C LEU A 350 22.79 8.01 -2.64
N LYS A 351 23.31 6.91 -2.08
CA LYS A 351 24.37 6.91 -1.08
C LYS A 351 25.65 7.58 -1.61
N GLU A 352 26.07 7.25 -2.82
CA GLU A 352 27.27 7.86 -3.43
C GLU A 352 27.09 9.37 -3.68
N ASP A 353 25.90 9.78 -4.15
CA ASP A 353 25.62 11.20 -4.35
C ASP A 353 25.55 11.98 -3.01
N ALA A 354 24.95 11.39 -1.96
CA ALA A 354 24.93 11.95 -0.62
C ALA A 354 26.35 12.11 -0.03
N ARG A 355 27.23 11.15 -0.27
CA ARG A 355 28.63 11.20 0.17
C ARG A 355 29.38 12.40 -0.41
N LYS A 356 29.16 12.73 -1.69
CA LYS A 356 29.72 13.93 -2.34
C LYS A 356 29.30 15.23 -1.63
N CYS A 357 28.14 15.18 -0.94
CA CYS A 357 27.60 16.28 -0.16
C CYS A 357 28.06 16.29 1.32
N GLY A 358 28.81 15.29 1.75
CA GLY A 358 29.27 15.15 3.14
C GLY A 358 28.31 14.39 4.06
N LEU A 359 27.30 13.70 3.51
CA LEU A 359 26.37 12.86 4.25
C LEU A 359 26.70 11.38 4.02
N GLU A 360 26.92 10.64 5.11
CA GLU A 360 27.07 9.20 5.08
C GLU A 360 25.71 8.51 5.17
N ILE A 361 25.36 7.71 4.16
CA ILE A 361 24.17 6.86 4.19
C ILE A 361 24.61 5.41 4.42
N GLN A 362 24.08 4.80 5.47
CA GLN A 362 24.20 3.38 5.77
C GLN A 362 22.96 2.65 5.24
N LEU A 363 23.16 1.65 4.40
CA LEU A 363 22.09 0.83 3.87
C LEU A 363 21.81 -0.32 4.85
N ASP A 364 20.55 -0.45 5.29
CA ASP A 364 20.09 -1.41 6.28
C ASP A 364 19.03 -2.34 5.64
N PRO A 365 19.47 -3.37 4.87
CA PRO A 365 18.57 -4.33 4.25
C PRO A 365 18.04 -5.32 5.30
N LEU A 366 16.73 -5.42 5.44
CA LEU A 366 16.06 -6.30 6.37
C LEU A 366 15.04 -7.19 5.64
N ASP A 367 14.66 -8.32 6.26
CA ASP A 367 13.46 -9.04 5.82
C ASP A 367 12.25 -8.10 5.75
N SER A 368 11.38 -8.33 4.77
CA SER A 368 10.25 -7.42 4.49
C SER A 368 9.34 -7.20 5.71
N THR A 369 9.07 -8.25 6.49
CA THR A 369 8.23 -8.17 7.70
C THR A 369 8.93 -7.40 8.81
N VAL A 370 10.24 -7.62 8.97
CA VAL A 370 11.07 -6.93 9.99
C VAL A 370 11.22 -5.46 9.62
N ALA A 371 11.49 -5.15 8.34
CA ALA A 371 11.58 -3.78 7.84
C ALA A 371 10.26 -3.03 8.06
N PHE A 372 9.12 -3.63 7.71
CA PHE A 372 7.81 -3.05 7.92
C PHE A 372 7.53 -2.77 9.40
N ARG A 373 7.80 -3.73 10.28
CA ARG A 373 7.65 -3.55 11.73
C ARG A 373 8.49 -2.40 12.26
N LYS A 374 9.79 -2.35 11.88
CA LYS A 374 10.71 -1.27 12.28
C LYS A 374 10.20 0.11 11.85
N ILE A 375 9.66 0.22 10.64
CA ILE A 375 9.08 1.47 10.12
C ILE A 375 7.82 1.86 10.92
N MET A 376 6.91 0.91 11.16
CA MET A 376 5.68 1.17 11.92
C MET A 376 5.93 1.56 13.37
N GLU A 377 6.94 0.98 14.00
CA GLU A 377 7.37 1.31 15.38
C GLU A 377 8.26 2.58 15.44
N LYS A 378 8.55 3.19 14.29
CA LYS A 378 9.40 4.40 14.17
C LYS A 378 10.80 4.23 14.80
N ARG A 379 11.34 3.04 14.72
CA ARG A 379 12.68 2.70 15.25
C ARG A 379 13.81 3.14 14.33
#